data_f6c90b866702762b6c5efb905cced830
#
_entry.id   f6c90b866702762b6c5efb905cced830
#
_cell.length_a   1.000
_cell.length_b   1.000
_cell.length_c   1.000
_cell.angle_alpha   90.00
_cell.angle_beta   90.00
_cell.angle_gamma   90.00
#
_symmetry.space_group_name_H-M   'P 1'
#
loop_
_entity.id
_entity.type
_entity.pdbx_description
1 polymer ?
#
loop_
_entity_poly.entity_id
_entity_poly.type
_entity_poly.pdbx_seq_one_letter_code
_entity_poly.pdbx_strand_id
1 'polypeptide(L)'
;IIMKEKLLSRIAERKITVPTISAALDAIPMDLNEPACIYLAPGIYHEKITINKPYLTILGTGKSNKDVVLTYDDYALAPMADIGKLGTFRSYSVFIDTHDVTLQNLTIENASGDSLTHGQAIALYADGDQLVIDSCRLIGHQDTLFTGPLPPKEIEPDGFIGPKQFAPRINGRQYYKNCYICGDIDFIFGSATAYFENCVIESLCRTTNVNDIQGYITAASTPESQEYGYVFSNCKLISKNCPPNSVYLGRPWR
;
A
#
# COMPACT_ATOMS: atom_id res chain seq x y z
N ILE A 1 -14.31 9.05 -14.79
CA ILE A 1 -14.83 9.13 -13.41
C ILE A 1 -16.34 9.02 -13.49
N ILE A 2 -16.90 8.00 -12.84
CA ILE A 2 -18.33 7.81 -12.65
C ILE A 2 -18.55 7.73 -11.15
N MET A 3 -19.41 8.58 -10.60
CA MET A 3 -19.75 8.62 -9.17
C MET A 3 -20.91 7.68 -8.86
N LYS A 4 -21.02 7.16 -7.61
CA LYS A 4 -22.07 6.21 -7.18
C LYS A 4 -23.49 6.78 -7.29
N GLU A 5 -24.50 5.90 -7.48
CA GLU A 5 -25.88 6.22 -7.86
C GLU A 5 -26.60 7.36 -7.11
N LYS A 6 -26.33 7.58 -5.82
CA LYS A 6 -26.96 8.70 -5.08
C LYS A 6 -26.36 10.07 -5.39
N LEU A 7 -25.09 10.09 -5.76
CA LEU A 7 -24.42 11.27 -6.28
C LEU A 7 -24.75 11.48 -7.75
N LEU A 8 -25.00 10.38 -8.49
CA LEU A 8 -25.43 10.39 -9.90
C LEU A 8 -26.78 11.09 -10.10
N SER A 9 -27.69 11.04 -9.14
CA SER A 9 -28.96 11.77 -9.24
C SER A 9 -28.81 13.29 -9.11
N ARG A 10 -27.72 13.77 -8.49
CA ARG A 10 -27.42 15.22 -8.36
C ARG A 10 -26.31 15.69 -9.32
N ILE A 11 -25.48 14.78 -9.83
CA ILE A 11 -24.31 15.07 -10.69
C ILE A 11 -24.41 14.27 -12.01
N ALA A 12 -25.58 13.69 -12.31
CA ALA A 12 -25.83 12.85 -13.51
C ALA A 12 -25.44 13.48 -14.87
N GLU A 13 -25.02 14.74 -14.89
CA GLU A 13 -24.65 15.46 -16.10
C GLU A 13 -23.14 15.74 -16.24
N ARG A 14 -22.29 15.34 -15.28
CA ARG A 14 -20.84 15.58 -15.37
C ARG A 14 -20.03 14.29 -15.36
N LYS A 15 -20.03 13.61 -16.50
CA LYS A 15 -18.98 12.63 -16.80
C LYS A 15 -17.69 13.39 -17.16
N ILE A 16 -16.79 13.52 -16.21
CA ILE A 16 -15.47 14.11 -16.45
C ILE A 16 -14.53 12.97 -16.83
N THR A 17 -13.96 13.00 -18.02
CA THR A 17 -12.88 12.11 -18.42
C THR A 17 -11.58 12.89 -18.34
N VAL A 18 -10.64 12.42 -17.54
CA VAL A 18 -9.32 13.04 -17.36
C VAL A 18 -8.22 12.01 -17.63
N PRO A 19 -7.06 12.44 -18.11
CA PRO A 19 -6.02 11.52 -18.55
C PRO A 19 -5.26 10.85 -17.42
N THR A 20 -5.26 11.42 -16.20
CA THR A 20 -4.46 10.97 -15.06
C THR A 20 -5.30 10.76 -13.82
N ILE A 21 -4.81 9.91 -12.91
CA ILE A 21 -5.45 9.68 -11.60
C ILE A 21 -5.33 10.93 -10.73
N SER A 22 -4.19 11.60 -10.76
CA SER A 22 -3.97 12.86 -10.04
C SER A 22 -4.99 13.93 -10.45
N ALA A 23 -5.24 14.10 -11.75
CA ALA A 23 -6.27 15.02 -12.24
C ALA A 23 -7.69 14.61 -11.80
N ALA A 24 -7.95 13.30 -11.68
CA ALA A 24 -9.21 12.80 -11.15
C ALA A 24 -9.40 13.14 -9.67
N LEU A 25 -8.36 12.95 -8.87
CA LEU A 25 -8.36 13.29 -7.45
C LEU A 25 -8.52 14.80 -7.25
N ASP A 26 -7.85 15.63 -8.03
CA ASP A 26 -7.95 17.10 -7.98
C ASP A 26 -9.36 17.61 -8.31
N ALA A 27 -10.07 16.90 -9.19
CA ALA A 27 -11.45 17.25 -9.55
C ALA A 27 -12.48 16.95 -8.45
N ILE A 28 -12.11 16.20 -7.41
CA ILE A 28 -12.97 15.89 -6.26
C ILE A 28 -12.80 16.99 -5.20
N PRO A 29 -13.91 17.65 -4.76
CA PRO A 29 -13.83 18.64 -3.70
C PRO A 29 -13.25 18.10 -2.38
N MET A 30 -12.52 18.93 -1.63
CA MET A 30 -11.93 18.55 -0.34
C MET A 30 -12.97 18.33 0.76
N ASP A 31 -14.09 19.02 0.69
CA ASP A 31 -15.20 19.00 1.65
C ASP A 31 -16.32 18.03 1.23
N LEU A 32 -15.99 17.06 0.40
CA LEU A 32 -16.96 16.07 -0.05
C LEU A 32 -17.44 15.21 1.14
N ASN A 33 -18.71 15.33 1.47
CA ASN A 33 -19.36 14.56 2.53
C ASN A 33 -20.16 13.35 2.00
N GLU A 34 -20.06 13.09 0.70
CA GLU A 34 -20.77 12.01 0.02
C GLU A 34 -19.78 11.07 -0.70
N PRO A 35 -20.09 9.77 -0.83
CA PRO A 35 -19.20 8.83 -1.50
C PRO A 35 -18.91 9.20 -2.97
N ALA A 36 -17.63 9.26 -3.33
CA ALA A 36 -17.18 9.42 -4.71
C ALA A 36 -16.56 8.13 -5.24
N CYS A 37 -16.56 7.93 -6.57
CA CYS A 37 -15.92 6.79 -7.20
C CYS A 37 -15.13 7.22 -8.44
N ILE A 38 -13.86 6.83 -8.48
CA ILE A 38 -13.00 6.93 -9.66
C ILE A 38 -12.99 5.56 -10.34
N TYR A 39 -13.38 5.50 -11.60
CA TYR A 39 -13.30 4.30 -12.42
C TYR A 39 -12.07 4.39 -13.32
N LEU A 40 -11.17 3.44 -13.17
CA LEU A 40 -9.94 3.34 -13.95
C LEU A 40 -10.14 2.36 -15.11
N ALA A 41 -9.94 2.83 -16.33
CA ALA A 41 -9.91 1.96 -17.51
C ALA A 41 -8.67 1.04 -17.47
N PRO A 42 -8.71 -0.12 -18.16
CA PRO A 42 -7.52 -0.93 -18.33
C PRO A 42 -6.33 -0.13 -18.86
N GLY A 43 -5.18 -0.27 -18.21
CA GLY A 43 -3.97 0.49 -18.55
C GLY A 43 -2.95 0.49 -17.42
N ILE A 44 -1.76 1.01 -17.71
CA ILE A 44 -0.68 1.22 -16.76
C ILE A 44 -0.60 2.73 -16.48
N TYR A 45 -0.75 3.09 -15.22
CA TYR A 45 -0.72 4.46 -14.72
C TYR A 45 0.60 4.65 -13.94
N HIS A 46 1.58 5.26 -14.60
CA HIS A 46 2.88 5.57 -13.98
C HIS A 46 2.78 6.92 -13.27
N GLU A 47 2.21 6.90 -12.07
CA GLU A 47 1.96 8.09 -11.25
C GLU A 47 2.23 7.79 -9.77
N LYS A 48 2.89 8.71 -9.09
CA LYS A 48 2.99 8.72 -7.63
C LYS A 48 1.75 9.41 -7.05
N ILE A 49 0.90 8.65 -6.38
CA ILE A 49 -0.45 9.07 -6.03
C ILE A 49 -0.59 9.30 -4.54
N THR A 50 -1.21 10.42 -4.16
CA THR A 50 -1.65 10.69 -2.78
C THR A 50 -3.18 10.80 -2.73
N ILE A 51 -3.82 9.93 -1.96
CA ILE A 51 -5.27 9.91 -1.72
C ILE A 51 -5.54 10.57 -0.38
N ASN A 52 -6.04 11.79 -0.41
CA ASN A 52 -6.39 12.60 0.77
C ASN A 52 -7.87 13.01 0.81
N LYS A 53 -8.71 12.31 0.04
CA LYS A 53 -10.16 12.51 -0.04
C LYS A 53 -10.87 11.37 0.67
N PRO A 54 -11.65 11.63 1.73
CA PRO A 54 -12.44 10.59 2.39
C PRO A 54 -13.62 10.14 1.51
N TYR A 55 -14.24 9.01 1.89
CA TYR A 55 -15.40 8.42 1.22
C TYR A 55 -15.17 8.11 -0.26
N LEU A 56 -13.92 7.81 -0.63
CA LEU A 56 -13.52 7.57 -2.02
C LEU A 56 -13.41 6.08 -2.32
N THR A 57 -13.97 5.67 -3.45
CA THR A 57 -13.69 4.36 -4.06
C THR A 57 -12.88 4.56 -5.34
N ILE A 58 -11.78 3.83 -5.49
CA ILE A 58 -11.05 3.70 -6.77
C ILE A 58 -11.23 2.27 -7.27
N LEU A 59 -11.86 2.13 -8.43
CA LEU A 59 -12.23 0.83 -9.00
C LEU A 59 -11.61 0.64 -10.38
N GLY A 60 -10.82 -0.43 -10.54
CA GLY A 60 -10.38 -0.90 -11.85
C GLY A 60 -11.52 -1.56 -12.63
N THR A 61 -11.79 -1.09 -13.85
CA THR A 61 -12.88 -1.60 -14.70
C THR A 61 -12.47 -2.75 -15.61
N GLY A 62 -11.23 -3.24 -15.49
CA GLY A 62 -10.74 -4.41 -16.20
C GLY A 62 -11.46 -5.70 -15.80
N LYS A 63 -11.32 -6.75 -16.62
CA LYS A 63 -11.85 -8.09 -16.32
C LYS A 63 -11.09 -8.76 -15.18
N SER A 64 -9.86 -8.33 -14.95
CA SER A 64 -8.95 -8.80 -13.93
C SER A 64 -8.26 -7.62 -13.24
N ASN A 65 -7.86 -7.81 -11.98
CA ASN A 65 -7.04 -6.86 -11.25
C ASN A 65 -5.63 -6.63 -11.84
N LYS A 66 -5.26 -7.39 -12.86
CA LYS A 66 -4.02 -7.21 -13.63
C LYS A 66 -4.17 -6.20 -14.78
N ASP A 67 -5.40 -5.86 -15.13
CA ASP A 67 -5.66 -5.02 -16.29
C ASP A 67 -5.48 -3.53 -15.98
N VAL A 68 -5.54 -3.16 -14.68
CA VAL A 68 -5.35 -1.79 -14.20
C VAL A 68 -4.18 -1.78 -13.24
N VAL A 69 -3.09 -1.11 -13.60
CA VAL A 69 -1.85 -1.09 -12.82
C VAL A 69 -1.47 0.34 -12.46
N LEU A 70 -1.42 0.63 -11.17
CA LEU A 70 -0.87 1.85 -10.61
C LEU A 70 0.57 1.54 -10.22
N THR A 71 1.54 2.20 -10.81
CA THR A 71 2.96 1.88 -10.62
C THR A 71 3.81 3.14 -10.47
N TYR A 72 4.84 3.04 -9.67
CA TYR A 72 5.93 4.00 -9.56
C TYR A 72 7.21 3.26 -9.18
N ASP A 73 8.37 3.92 -9.23
CA ASP A 73 9.69 3.27 -9.12
C ASP A 73 10.68 3.97 -8.15
N ASP A 74 10.17 4.78 -7.22
CA ASP A 74 10.96 5.34 -6.14
C ASP A 74 11.40 4.25 -5.15
N TYR A 75 12.63 4.38 -4.59
CA TYR A 75 13.19 3.45 -3.61
C TYR A 75 14.03 4.18 -2.55
N ALA A 76 14.17 3.58 -1.38
CA ALA A 76 14.77 4.24 -0.22
C ALA A 76 16.20 4.71 -0.42
N LEU A 77 17.01 3.95 -1.16
CA LEU A 77 18.41 4.27 -1.40
C LEU A 77 18.63 5.22 -2.59
N ALA A 78 17.56 5.67 -3.26
CA ALA A 78 17.68 6.64 -4.36
C ALA A 78 18.41 7.89 -3.89
N PRO A 79 19.46 8.33 -4.61
CA PRO A 79 20.27 9.48 -4.19
C PRO A 79 19.47 10.78 -4.26
N MET A 80 19.58 11.59 -3.20
CA MET A 80 18.96 12.91 -3.09
C MET A 80 20.04 13.94 -2.74
N ALA A 81 20.08 15.06 -3.48
CA ALA A 81 21.12 16.07 -3.34
C ALA A 81 21.25 16.67 -1.93
N ASP A 82 20.10 16.92 -1.29
CA ASP A 82 20.04 17.67 -0.02
C ASP A 82 20.14 16.79 1.23
N ILE A 83 19.78 15.50 1.12
CA ILE A 83 19.58 14.61 2.29
C ILE A 83 20.22 13.23 2.12
N GLY A 84 21.03 13.06 1.09
CA GLY A 84 21.77 11.83 0.78
C GLY A 84 20.93 10.75 0.12
N LYS A 85 19.77 10.38 0.65
CA LYS A 85 18.88 9.35 0.09
C LYS A 85 17.39 9.69 0.27
N LEU A 86 16.55 9.12 -0.59
CA LEU A 86 15.10 9.36 -0.56
C LEU A 86 14.46 8.91 0.77
N GLY A 87 14.81 7.73 1.27
CA GLY A 87 14.24 7.14 2.48
C GLY A 87 12.94 6.38 2.22
N THR A 88 12.65 5.44 3.12
CA THR A 88 11.55 4.47 2.99
C THR A 88 10.19 5.15 2.78
N PHE A 89 9.84 6.11 3.63
CA PHE A 89 8.50 6.69 3.68
C PHE A 89 8.21 7.73 2.59
N ARG A 90 9.15 7.95 1.68
CA ARG A 90 8.96 8.72 0.45
C ARG A 90 9.01 7.87 -0.81
N SER A 91 9.21 6.54 -0.69
CA SER A 91 9.34 5.63 -1.83
C SER A 91 8.02 5.05 -2.34
N TYR A 92 6.88 5.44 -1.77
CA TYR A 92 5.58 4.87 -2.11
C TYR A 92 5.13 5.14 -3.55
N SER A 93 4.39 4.19 -4.12
CA SER A 93 3.63 4.41 -5.36
C SER A 93 2.26 5.03 -5.07
N VAL A 94 1.52 4.48 -4.10
CA VAL A 94 0.23 5.01 -3.65
C VAL A 94 0.28 5.28 -2.14
N PHE A 95 -0.08 6.47 -1.73
CA PHE A 95 -0.23 6.87 -0.33
C PHE A 95 -1.68 7.23 -0.03
N ILE A 96 -2.26 6.62 1.01
CA ILE A 96 -3.58 6.96 1.55
C ILE A 96 -3.38 7.72 2.86
N ASP A 97 -3.82 8.97 2.89
CA ASP A 97 -3.75 9.89 4.04
C ASP A 97 -5.14 10.39 4.41
N THR A 98 -6.07 9.46 4.62
CA THR A 98 -7.45 9.79 4.96
C THR A 98 -8.20 8.52 5.40
N HIS A 99 -9.50 8.63 5.64
CA HIS A 99 -10.37 7.55 6.10
C HIS A 99 -11.45 7.18 5.06
N ASP A 100 -12.12 6.02 5.25
CA ASP A 100 -13.22 5.56 4.40
C ASP A 100 -12.85 5.48 2.91
N VAL A 101 -11.69 4.89 2.62
CA VAL A 101 -11.21 4.66 1.25
C VAL A 101 -11.34 3.19 0.87
N THR A 102 -11.86 2.94 -0.33
CA THR A 102 -11.88 1.61 -0.94
C THR A 102 -11.06 1.59 -2.22
N LEU A 103 -10.09 0.66 -2.30
CA LEU A 103 -9.40 0.32 -3.54
C LEU A 103 -9.88 -1.06 -3.99
N GLN A 104 -10.29 -1.20 -5.24
CA GLN A 104 -10.89 -2.43 -5.73
C GLN A 104 -10.46 -2.81 -7.15
N ASN A 105 -10.19 -4.11 -7.35
CA ASN A 105 -9.92 -4.74 -8.65
C ASN A 105 -8.80 -4.05 -9.44
N LEU A 106 -7.65 -3.82 -8.82
CA LEU A 106 -6.48 -3.20 -9.45
C LEU A 106 -5.16 -3.73 -8.85
N THR A 107 -4.07 -3.44 -9.53
CA THR A 107 -2.71 -3.70 -9.06
C THR A 107 -2.08 -2.38 -8.61
N ILE A 108 -1.43 -2.41 -7.45
CA ILE A 108 -0.52 -1.36 -6.98
C ILE A 108 0.88 -1.98 -6.92
N GLU A 109 1.81 -1.38 -7.62
CA GLU A 109 3.16 -1.89 -7.77
C GLU A 109 4.18 -0.82 -7.43
N ASN A 110 5.23 -1.20 -6.71
CA ASN A 110 6.49 -0.46 -6.76
C ASN A 110 7.45 -1.21 -7.69
N ALA A 111 7.77 -0.58 -8.81
CA ALA A 111 8.54 -1.17 -9.90
C ALA A 111 10.05 -0.88 -9.79
N SER A 112 10.55 -0.42 -8.65
CA SER A 112 11.99 -0.12 -8.47
C SER A 112 12.89 -1.36 -8.62
N GLY A 113 12.34 -2.56 -8.37
CA GLY A 113 13.06 -3.81 -8.57
C GLY A 113 13.72 -4.36 -7.30
N ASP A 114 14.89 -4.93 -7.44
CA ASP A 114 15.59 -5.74 -6.45
C ASP A 114 15.91 -4.98 -5.15
N SER A 115 15.45 -5.53 -4.02
CA SER A 115 15.67 -4.96 -2.69
C SER A 115 17.12 -4.99 -2.21
N LEU A 116 17.98 -5.86 -2.77
CA LEU A 116 19.41 -5.91 -2.42
C LEU A 116 20.13 -4.63 -2.87
N THR A 117 19.69 -4.05 -3.96
CA THR A 117 20.30 -2.85 -4.55
C THR A 117 19.53 -1.58 -4.23
N HIS A 118 18.21 -1.64 -4.10
CA HIS A 118 17.34 -0.48 -3.93
C HIS A 118 16.85 -0.27 -2.48
N GLY A 119 16.94 -1.32 -1.65
CA GLY A 119 16.43 -1.28 -0.29
C GLY A 119 14.90 -1.30 -0.24
N GLN A 120 14.33 -0.58 0.70
CA GLN A 120 12.89 -0.48 0.92
C GLN A 120 12.20 0.29 -0.23
N ALA A 121 11.03 -0.18 -0.65
CA ALA A 121 10.26 0.42 -1.74
C ALA A 121 8.76 0.11 -1.59
N ILE A 122 8.00 1.08 -1.07
CA ILE A 122 6.61 0.88 -0.70
C ILE A 122 5.72 0.93 -1.96
N ALA A 123 4.93 -0.11 -2.19
CA ALA A 123 3.85 -0.06 -3.18
C ALA A 123 2.65 0.72 -2.61
N LEU A 124 2.13 0.29 -1.46
CA LEU A 124 1.01 0.95 -0.79
C LEU A 124 1.41 1.43 0.62
N TYR A 125 1.35 2.73 0.84
CA TYR A 125 1.44 3.39 2.13
C TYR A 125 0.01 3.69 2.62
N ALA A 126 -0.52 2.85 3.50
CA ALA A 126 -1.88 2.98 4.02
C ALA A 126 -1.85 3.57 5.43
N ASP A 127 -2.12 4.86 5.59
CA ASP A 127 -2.17 5.54 6.88
C ASP A 127 -3.52 6.25 7.07
N GLY A 128 -4.53 5.46 7.48
CA GLY A 128 -5.88 5.94 7.68
C GLY A 128 -6.77 4.90 8.34
N ASP A 129 -7.99 5.31 8.69
CA ASP A 129 -9.00 4.44 9.31
C ASP A 129 -10.07 4.01 8.31
N GLN A 130 -10.66 2.85 8.53
CA GLN A 130 -11.72 2.28 7.68
C GLN A 130 -11.30 2.13 6.20
N LEU A 131 -10.07 1.65 5.98
CA LEU A 131 -9.57 1.37 4.65
C LEU A 131 -9.97 -0.04 4.21
N VAL A 132 -10.45 -0.17 2.98
CA VAL A 132 -10.82 -1.45 2.35
C VAL A 132 -10.04 -1.64 1.07
N ILE A 133 -9.26 -2.72 1.00
CA ILE A 133 -8.50 -3.12 -0.17
C ILE A 133 -9.06 -4.48 -0.61
N ASP A 134 -9.87 -4.50 -1.66
CA ASP A 134 -10.58 -5.69 -2.11
C ASP A 134 -10.16 -6.12 -3.51
N SER A 135 -9.83 -7.39 -3.66
CA SER A 135 -9.48 -8.00 -4.95
C SER A 135 -8.32 -7.30 -5.65
N CYS A 136 -7.40 -6.73 -4.87
CA CYS A 136 -6.22 -6.02 -5.36
C CYS A 136 -4.96 -6.89 -5.36
N ARG A 137 -3.96 -6.44 -6.11
CA ARG A 137 -2.60 -6.98 -6.06
C ARG A 137 -1.66 -5.90 -5.55
N LEU A 138 -0.89 -6.22 -4.52
CA LEU A 138 0.18 -5.37 -3.98
C LEU A 138 1.52 -6.03 -4.33
N ILE A 139 2.28 -5.38 -5.20
CA ILE A 139 3.48 -5.93 -5.81
C ILE A 139 4.68 -5.09 -5.42
N GLY A 140 5.68 -5.74 -4.86
CA GLY A 140 6.95 -5.10 -4.49
C GLY A 140 7.95 -6.14 -4.00
N HIS A 141 8.98 -5.66 -3.34
CA HIS A 141 10.04 -6.44 -2.72
C HIS A 141 10.11 -6.17 -1.21
N GLN A 142 11.13 -5.46 -0.73
CA GLN A 142 11.19 -5.06 0.67
C GLN A 142 10.20 -3.93 0.94
N ASP A 143 9.41 -4.07 2.03
CA ASP A 143 8.47 -3.05 2.51
C ASP A 143 7.27 -2.77 1.56
N THR A 144 6.73 -3.76 0.88
CA THR A 144 5.65 -3.60 -0.13
C THR A 144 4.42 -2.87 0.42
N LEU A 145 3.94 -3.26 1.62
CA LEU A 145 2.75 -2.69 2.26
C LEU A 145 3.09 -2.12 3.62
N PHE A 146 2.98 -0.80 3.75
CA PHE A 146 3.03 -0.13 5.05
C PHE A 146 1.61 0.16 5.57
N THR A 147 1.34 -0.29 6.80
CA THR A 147 0.08 -0.07 7.51
C THR A 147 0.31 0.90 8.67
N GLY A 148 0.10 2.20 8.41
CA GLY A 148 0.34 3.27 9.38
C GLY A 148 -0.47 3.13 10.69
N PRO A 149 -0.14 3.94 11.66
CA PRO A 149 0.84 5.03 11.62
C PRO A 149 2.29 4.58 11.79
N LEU A 150 3.20 5.52 11.62
CA LEU A 150 4.60 5.35 12.02
C LEU A 150 4.69 5.08 13.52
N PRO A 151 5.70 4.33 13.99
CA PRO A 151 5.98 4.19 15.42
C PRO A 151 6.22 5.54 16.11
N PRO A 152 6.09 5.63 17.45
CA PRO A 152 6.24 6.89 18.18
C PRO A 152 7.61 7.56 18.03
N LYS A 153 8.67 6.75 17.87
CA LYS A 153 10.05 7.24 17.74
C LYS A 153 10.78 6.52 16.63
N GLU A 154 11.64 7.22 15.91
CA GLU A 154 12.61 6.63 15.00
C GLU A 154 13.78 5.97 15.75
N ILE A 155 14.41 4.97 15.16
CA ILE A 155 15.65 4.36 15.67
C ILE A 155 16.85 5.13 15.13
N GLU A 156 16.88 5.27 13.79
CA GLU A 156 17.93 6.01 13.11
C GLU A 156 17.50 7.46 12.90
N PRO A 157 18.40 8.43 13.02
CA PRO A 157 18.10 9.81 12.65
C PRO A 157 17.54 9.88 11.24
N ASP A 158 16.48 10.69 11.06
CA ASP A 158 15.77 10.87 9.79
C ASP A 158 15.15 9.58 9.20
N GLY A 159 15.01 8.54 10.01
CA GLY A 159 14.45 7.25 9.59
C GLY A 159 12.98 7.34 9.14
N PHE A 160 12.24 8.36 9.62
CA PHE A 160 10.84 8.59 9.31
C PHE A 160 10.60 9.76 8.34
N ILE A 161 11.65 10.26 7.69
CA ILE A 161 11.51 11.31 6.70
C ILE A 161 10.44 10.93 5.66
N GLY A 162 9.37 11.74 5.58
CA GLY A 162 8.24 11.46 4.71
C GLY A 162 6.98 12.25 5.10
N PRO A 163 5.86 11.99 4.42
CA PRO A 163 4.65 12.80 4.55
C PRO A 163 4.03 12.76 5.96
N LYS A 164 4.30 11.72 6.74
CA LYS A 164 3.72 11.53 8.09
C LYS A 164 4.74 11.65 9.22
N GLN A 165 5.94 12.17 8.95
CA GLN A 165 7.03 12.26 9.94
C GLN A 165 6.58 12.94 11.25
N PHE A 166 5.84 14.03 11.15
CA PHE A 166 5.36 14.82 12.30
C PHE A 166 3.86 14.66 12.58
N ALA A 167 3.18 13.76 11.87
CA ALA A 167 1.76 13.52 12.06
C ALA A 167 1.47 12.81 13.40
N PRO A 168 0.28 13.00 13.98
CA PRO A 168 -0.18 12.21 15.12
C PRO A 168 -0.17 10.70 14.81
N ARG A 169 0.19 9.90 15.81
CA ARG A 169 0.23 8.43 15.70
C ARG A 169 -1.13 7.85 16.07
N ILE A 170 -2.06 7.87 15.10
CA ILE A 170 -3.44 7.40 15.28
C ILE A 170 -3.60 6.07 14.54
N ASN A 171 -3.75 4.99 15.28
CA ASN A 171 -3.94 3.66 14.71
C ASN A 171 -5.29 3.57 14.01
N GLY A 172 -5.27 3.13 12.75
CA GLY A 172 -6.45 2.91 11.94
C GLY A 172 -6.81 1.44 11.82
N ARG A 173 -8.01 1.19 11.29
CA ARG A 173 -8.52 -0.14 10.96
C ARG A 173 -8.45 -0.32 9.45
N GLN A 174 -7.90 -1.46 9.02
CA GLN A 174 -7.67 -1.75 7.61
C GLN A 174 -8.15 -3.18 7.29
N TYR A 175 -8.83 -3.34 6.17
CA TYR A 175 -9.37 -4.61 5.72
C TYR A 175 -8.86 -4.95 4.32
N TYR A 176 -8.14 -6.05 4.21
CA TYR A 176 -7.59 -6.59 2.98
C TYR A 176 -8.33 -7.88 2.64
N LYS A 177 -9.07 -7.90 1.54
CA LYS A 177 -9.91 -9.04 1.15
C LYS A 177 -9.58 -9.52 -0.25
N ASN A 178 -9.45 -10.83 -0.42
CA ASN A 178 -9.19 -11.46 -1.71
C ASN A 178 -7.94 -10.89 -2.44
N CYS A 179 -6.98 -10.39 -1.68
CA CYS A 179 -5.80 -9.74 -2.23
C CYS A 179 -4.68 -10.74 -2.51
N TYR A 180 -3.84 -10.39 -3.47
CA TYR A 180 -2.51 -10.97 -3.63
C TYR A 180 -1.47 -9.97 -3.18
N ILE A 181 -0.60 -10.35 -2.25
CA ILE A 181 0.45 -9.48 -1.69
C ILE A 181 1.77 -10.23 -1.79
N CYS A 182 2.79 -9.62 -2.39
CA CYS A 182 4.10 -10.24 -2.46
C CYS A 182 5.24 -9.30 -2.09
N GLY A 183 6.33 -9.91 -1.66
CA GLY A 183 7.58 -9.23 -1.32
C GLY A 183 8.60 -10.18 -0.72
N ASP A 184 9.71 -9.66 -0.25
CA ASP A 184 10.78 -10.45 0.37
C ASP A 184 10.97 -10.12 1.86
N ILE A 185 11.52 -8.98 2.23
CA ILE A 185 11.78 -8.61 3.62
C ILE A 185 10.71 -7.62 4.10
N ASP A 186 10.09 -7.93 5.26
CA ASP A 186 9.18 -7.02 5.97
C ASP A 186 8.05 -6.47 5.09
N PHE A 187 7.59 -7.27 4.13
CA PHE A 187 6.75 -6.76 3.04
C PHE A 187 5.30 -6.44 3.46
N ILE A 188 4.92 -6.77 4.71
CA ILE A 188 3.73 -6.24 5.40
C ILE A 188 4.21 -5.69 6.74
N PHE A 189 4.28 -4.37 6.91
CA PHE A 189 4.83 -3.77 8.12
C PHE A 189 4.02 -2.56 8.61
N GLY A 190 4.16 -2.24 9.88
CA GLY A 190 3.45 -1.12 10.50
C GLY A 190 2.62 -1.51 11.73
N SER A 191 1.67 -0.67 12.12
CA SER A 191 1.01 -0.74 13.43
C SER A 191 -0.52 -0.76 13.39
N ALA A 192 -1.17 -0.67 12.23
CA ALA A 192 -2.63 -0.67 12.15
C ALA A 192 -3.25 -1.97 12.69
N THR A 193 -4.50 -1.88 13.14
CA THR A 193 -5.36 -3.05 13.26
C THR A 193 -5.77 -3.49 11.86
N ALA A 194 -5.13 -4.52 11.32
CA ALA A 194 -5.32 -4.96 9.94
C ALA A 194 -5.81 -6.41 9.87
N TYR A 195 -6.92 -6.60 9.15
CA TYR A 195 -7.54 -7.90 8.94
C TYR A 195 -7.37 -8.32 7.47
N PHE A 196 -6.70 -9.44 7.27
CA PHE A 196 -6.46 -10.03 5.96
C PHE A 196 -7.34 -11.27 5.80
N GLU A 197 -8.24 -11.27 4.82
CA GLU A 197 -9.18 -12.36 4.58
C GLU A 197 -9.04 -12.91 3.16
N ASN A 198 -8.95 -14.23 3.05
CA ASN A 198 -8.85 -14.94 1.77
C ASN A 198 -7.71 -14.44 0.87
N CYS A 199 -6.63 -13.93 1.46
CA CYS A 199 -5.50 -13.39 0.72
C CYS A 199 -4.49 -14.49 0.34
N VAL A 200 -3.80 -14.28 -0.77
CA VAL A 200 -2.60 -15.03 -1.14
C VAL A 200 -1.40 -14.14 -0.86
N ILE A 201 -0.52 -14.59 0.04
CA ILE A 201 0.65 -13.87 0.49
C ILE A 201 1.88 -14.65 0.04
N GLU A 202 2.65 -14.08 -0.89
CA GLU A 202 3.78 -14.75 -1.54
C GLU A 202 5.11 -14.12 -1.15
N SER A 203 5.97 -14.91 -0.50
CA SER A 203 7.36 -14.52 -0.28
C SER A 203 8.19 -14.77 -1.53
N LEU A 204 8.85 -13.74 -2.00
CA LEU A 204 9.79 -13.81 -3.10
C LEU A 204 11.17 -14.22 -2.61
N CYS A 205 11.90 -14.95 -3.45
CA CYS A 205 13.27 -15.35 -3.15
C CYS A 205 14.21 -14.14 -3.37
N ARG A 206 14.88 -13.70 -2.32
CA ARG A 206 15.69 -12.47 -2.33
C ARG A 206 17.11 -12.69 -2.85
N THR A 207 17.71 -13.82 -2.50
CA THR A 207 19.09 -14.15 -2.89
C THR A 207 19.18 -15.55 -3.50
N THR A 208 20.23 -15.82 -4.22
CA THR A 208 20.55 -17.16 -4.77
C THR A 208 21.27 -18.05 -3.75
N ASN A 209 21.72 -17.49 -2.62
CA ASN A 209 22.38 -18.25 -1.57
C ASN A 209 21.35 -18.99 -0.72
N VAL A 210 21.35 -20.29 -0.78
CA VAL A 210 20.38 -21.17 -0.08
C VAL A 210 20.48 -21.10 1.45
N ASN A 211 21.56 -20.60 2.00
CA ASN A 211 21.76 -20.45 3.44
C ASN A 211 21.28 -19.10 3.99
N ASP A 212 20.91 -18.17 3.11
CA ASP A 212 20.43 -16.87 3.54
C ASP A 212 18.95 -16.92 3.92
N ILE A 213 18.56 -16.03 4.84
CA ILE A 213 17.16 -15.74 5.09
C ILE A 213 16.62 -15.02 3.86
N GLN A 214 15.60 -15.62 3.24
CA GLN A 214 14.98 -15.08 2.03
C GLN A 214 13.91 -14.03 2.34
N GLY A 215 13.21 -14.16 3.45
CA GLY A 215 12.14 -13.23 3.76
C GLY A 215 11.60 -13.23 5.17
N TYR A 216 10.98 -12.12 5.50
CA TYR A 216 10.05 -11.97 6.62
C TYR A 216 8.73 -11.45 6.05
N ILE A 217 7.63 -12.18 6.29
CA ILE A 217 6.31 -11.77 5.79
C ILE A 217 5.87 -10.48 6.47
N THR A 218 6.00 -10.43 7.81
CA THR A 218 5.55 -9.26 8.57
C THR A 218 6.66 -8.65 9.43
N ALA A 219 6.59 -7.31 9.62
CA ALA A 219 7.34 -6.56 10.60
C ALA A 219 6.39 -5.63 11.37
N ALA A 220 5.65 -6.21 12.30
CA ALA A 220 4.64 -5.49 13.05
C ALA A 220 5.26 -4.56 14.10
N SER A 221 4.62 -3.40 14.32
CA SER A 221 4.93 -2.44 15.40
C SER A 221 3.67 -2.05 16.18
N THR A 222 2.78 -3.02 16.39
CA THR A 222 1.53 -2.81 17.12
C THR A 222 1.80 -2.28 18.53
N PRO A 223 1.27 -1.08 18.88
CA PRO A 223 1.47 -0.51 20.20
C PRO A 223 0.79 -1.37 21.29
N GLU A 224 1.34 -1.38 22.49
CA GLU A 224 0.76 -2.08 23.66
C GLU A 224 -0.70 -1.67 23.94
N SER A 225 -1.07 -0.43 23.63
CA SER A 225 -2.43 0.10 23.81
C SER A 225 -3.45 -0.44 22.80
N GLN A 226 -3.02 -1.14 21.74
CA GLN A 226 -3.91 -1.72 20.74
C GLN A 226 -4.30 -3.15 21.11
N GLU A 227 -5.61 -3.42 21.13
CA GLU A 227 -6.13 -4.76 21.41
C GLU A 227 -5.78 -5.77 20.32
N TYR A 228 -5.78 -5.32 19.06
CA TYR A 228 -5.51 -6.17 17.88
C TYR A 228 -4.45 -5.55 16.97
N GLY A 229 -3.56 -6.41 16.46
CA GLY A 229 -2.59 -6.12 15.41
C GLY A 229 -3.03 -6.71 14.07
N TYR A 230 -2.20 -7.58 13.49
CA TYR A 230 -2.49 -8.26 12.22
C TYR A 230 -3.23 -9.58 12.46
N VAL A 231 -4.31 -9.79 11.74
CA VAL A 231 -5.08 -11.03 11.72
C VAL A 231 -5.14 -11.57 10.29
N PHE A 232 -4.74 -12.82 10.10
CA PHE A 232 -4.80 -13.52 8.82
C PHE A 232 -5.84 -14.64 8.91
N SER A 233 -6.93 -14.53 8.15
CA SER A 233 -8.05 -15.48 8.11
C SER A 233 -8.17 -16.10 6.72
N ASN A 234 -8.16 -17.41 6.64
CA ASN A 234 -8.22 -18.15 5.38
C ASN A 234 -7.17 -17.73 4.34
N CYS A 235 -6.05 -17.19 4.79
CA CYS A 235 -4.97 -16.76 3.90
C CYS A 235 -4.08 -17.93 3.50
N LYS A 236 -3.58 -17.87 2.28
CA LYS A 236 -2.62 -18.83 1.75
C LYS A 236 -1.24 -18.20 1.73
N LEU A 237 -0.33 -18.69 2.58
CA LEU A 237 1.07 -18.29 2.59
C LEU A 237 1.84 -19.20 1.64
N ILE A 238 2.55 -18.62 0.67
CA ILE A 238 3.34 -19.35 -0.32
C ILE A 238 4.73 -18.72 -0.48
N SER A 239 5.70 -19.53 -0.87
CA SER A 239 7.07 -19.09 -1.15
C SER A 239 7.62 -19.89 -2.33
N LYS A 240 7.35 -19.43 -3.55
CA LYS A 240 7.87 -20.10 -4.74
C LYS A 240 9.37 -19.91 -4.84
N ASN A 241 10.09 -21.01 -5.11
CA ASN A 241 11.53 -21.02 -5.33
C ASN A 241 12.41 -20.63 -4.13
N CYS A 242 11.84 -20.34 -2.96
CA CYS A 242 12.65 -20.11 -1.75
C CYS A 242 13.12 -21.45 -1.16
N PRO A 243 14.36 -21.53 -0.66
CA PRO A 243 14.84 -22.71 0.05
C PRO A 243 13.96 -23.06 1.26
N PRO A 244 13.85 -24.34 1.64
CA PRO A 244 13.15 -24.73 2.85
C PRO A 244 13.69 -24.00 4.09
N ASN A 245 12.79 -23.58 4.99
CA ASN A 245 13.14 -22.90 6.26
C ASN A 245 13.86 -21.55 6.11
N SER A 246 13.74 -20.90 4.96
CA SER A 246 14.38 -19.60 4.70
C SER A 246 13.44 -18.39 4.80
N VAL A 247 12.15 -18.61 5.04
CA VAL A 247 11.13 -17.56 5.18
C VAL A 247 10.48 -17.65 6.56
N TYR A 248 10.38 -16.53 7.25
CA TYR A 248 9.75 -16.42 8.55
C TYR A 248 8.41 -15.71 8.46
N LEU A 249 7.47 -16.07 9.34
CA LEU A 249 6.15 -15.41 9.42
C LEU A 249 6.27 -13.93 9.79
N GLY A 250 7.27 -13.58 10.59
CA GLY A 250 7.50 -12.19 10.94
C GLY A 250 8.65 -12.00 11.90
N ARG A 251 8.98 -10.74 12.08
CA ARG A 251 9.88 -10.27 13.13
C ARG A 251 9.32 -8.96 13.71
N PRO A 252 9.59 -8.63 14.98
CA PRO A 252 9.19 -7.34 15.53
C PRO A 252 9.97 -6.22 14.83
N TRP A 253 9.27 -5.18 14.41
CA TRP A 253 9.92 -3.95 13.99
C TRP A 253 10.18 -3.03 15.18
N ARG A 254 9.29 -3.09 16.20
CA ARG A 254 9.35 -2.36 17.48
C ARG A 254 8.95 -3.25 18.64
#